data_a2cb275a021e52e7bd49cf2326789ecb
#
_entry.id   a2cb275a021e52e7bd49cf2326789ecb
#
_cell.length_a   1.000
_cell.length_b   1.000
_cell.length_c   1.000
_cell.angle_alpha   90.00
_cell.angle_beta   90.00
_cell.angle_gamma   90.00
#
_symmetry.space_group_name_H-M   'P 1'
#
loop_
_entity.id
_entity.type
_entity.pdbx_description
1 polymer ?
#
loop_
_entity_poly.entity_id
_entity_poly.type
_entity_poly.pdbx_seq_one_letter_code
_entity_poly.pdbx_strand_id
1 'polypeptide(L)'
;MADIKLGSHVGMAGKDMFLNSVKETLSYGANTFMVYTGAPQNTRRKDISELNIPAAWDLMRANGIEEFVVHAPYIINLANTVKPETYELAVTFLRTELERTIAMGSHVLILHPGSHVDAGVEAGTAQIIKGLNEVLTPDLDCVIALETMAGKGSEIGRSFEELAAIYDGVKYNDKLRVCFDTCHTHDAGYDVVNDFDGVIAEFDRIIGKDQIAVFHINDSKNVRGAHKDRHENLGKGELGFEALKRVVWHPDFLDVPKILETPWIKNPDNPKDTWAPYKEEIEMLRKAGQ
;
A
#
# COMPACT_ATOMS: atom_id res chain seq x y z
N MET A 1 -8.36 -1.32 25.70
CA MET A 1 -8.73 -0.91 24.34
C MET A 1 -7.82 -1.66 23.40
N ALA A 2 -8.31 -2.15 22.27
CA ALA A 2 -7.44 -2.77 21.27
C ALA A 2 -6.43 -1.72 20.78
N ASP A 3 -5.14 -2.06 20.80
CA ASP A 3 -4.11 -1.19 20.25
C ASP A 3 -4.02 -1.46 18.75
N ILE A 4 -4.69 -0.63 17.95
CA ILE A 4 -4.69 -0.78 16.49
C ILE A 4 -3.31 -0.46 15.91
N LYS A 5 -2.93 -1.18 14.87
CA LYS A 5 -1.72 -0.92 14.09
C LYS A 5 -1.97 0.24 13.13
N LEU A 6 -1.48 1.43 13.49
CA LEU A 6 -1.73 2.67 12.75
C LEU A 6 -0.43 3.43 12.55
N GLY A 7 -0.16 3.79 11.31
CA GLY A 7 1.04 4.51 10.91
C GLY A 7 0.90 5.21 9.56
N SER A 8 2.02 5.55 8.96
CA SER A 8 2.06 6.27 7.70
C SER A 8 3.21 5.81 6.81
N HIS A 9 3.20 6.26 5.56
CA HIS A 9 4.39 6.25 4.73
C HIS A 9 5.45 7.17 5.36
N VAL A 10 6.68 6.66 5.48
CA VAL A 10 7.84 7.41 5.98
C VAL A 10 9.02 7.28 5.03
N GLY A 11 9.90 8.27 5.06
CA GLY A 11 11.06 8.30 4.20
C GLY A 11 12.16 7.32 4.65
N MET A 12 12.89 6.74 3.69
CA MET A 12 14.12 5.99 3.94
C MET A 12 15.29 6.68 3.24
N ALA A 13 15.89 7.65 3.92
CA ALA A 13 16.89 8.53 3.32
C ALA A 13 17.98 8.95 4.32
N GLY A 14 18.97 9.72 3.82
CA GLY A 14 20.08 10.22 4.61
C GLY A 14 21.11 9.13 4.93
N LYS A 15 21.93 9.37 5.93
CA LYS A 15 22.95 8.40 6.38
C LYS A 15 22.40 7.29 7.26
N ASP A 16 21.29 7.54 7.93
CA ASP A 16 20.66 6.60 8.86
C ASP A 16 19.67 5.63 8.17
N MET A 17 19.27 5.91 6.91
CA MET A 17 18.42 5.07 6.07
C MET A 17 17.20 4.51 6.82
N PHE A 18 17.09 3.20 7.00
CA PHE A 18 15.95 2.54 7.64
C PHE A 18 15.78 2.92 9.13
N LEU A 19 16.89 3.16 9.84
CA LEU A 19 16.84 3.71 11.20
C LEU A 19 16.14 5.08 11.23
N ASN A 20 16.34 5.92 10.20
CA ASN A 20 15.64 7.19 10.11
C ASN A 20 14.12 7.01 9.92
N SER A 21 13.72 6.01 9.15
CA SER A 21 12.29 5.68 8.97
C SER A 21 11.62 5.34 10.31
N VAL A 22 12.28 4.57 11.16
CA VAL A 22 11.79 4.24 12.52
C VAL A 22 11.70 5.49 13.40
N LYS A 23 12.73 6.35 13.38
CA LYS A 23 12.70 7.62 14.13
C LYS A 23 11.55 8.52 13.69
N GLU A 24 11.31 8.61 12.39
CA GLU A 24 10.21 9.37 11.81
C GLU A 24 8.85 8.79 12.24
N THR A 25 8.66 7.48 12.17
CA THR A 25 7.48 6.76 12.68
C THR A 25 7.17 7.10 14.13
N LEU A 26 8.17 7.02 15.00
CA LEU A 26 8.03 7.35 16.41
C LEU A 26 7.67 8.83 16.65
N SER A 27 8.17 9.73 15.81
CA SER A 27 7.84 11.16 15.91
C SER A 27 6.36 11.47 15.64
N TYR A 28 5.69 10.58 14.90
CA TYR A 28 4.25 10.67 14.61
C TYR A 28 3.38 9.93 15.64
N GLY A 29 3.97 9.21 16.59
CA GLY A 29 3.22 8.38 17.54
C GLY A 29 2.61 7.13 16.90
N ALA A 30 3.17 6.69 15.79
CA ALA A 30 2.78 5.49 15.07
C ALA A 30 3.42 4.23 15.66
N ASN A 31 2.78 3.06 15.47
CA ASN A 31 3.27 1.75 15.89
C ASN A 31 3.40 0.74 14.73
N THR A 32 3.23 1.19 13.51
CA THR A 32 3.58 0.53 12.25
C THR A 32 3.90 1.60 11.21
N PHE A 33 4.45 1.23 10.05
CA PHE A 33 4.78 2.18 8.99
C PHE A 33 5.00 1.48 7.65
N MET A 34 5.10 2.26 6.60
CA MET A 34 5.42 1.81 5.25
C MET A 34 6.62 2.57 4.69
N VAL A 35 7.49 1.86 3.97
CA VAL A 35 8.63 2.43 3.26
C VAL A 35 8.73 1.95 1.83
N TYR A 36 9.35 2.76 0.97
CA TYR A 36 9.99 2.30 -0.26
C TYR A 36 11.45 1.96 0.02
N THR A 37 11.99 0.89 -0.57
CA THR A 37 13.40 0.50 -0.35
C THR A 37 14.41 1.42 -1.03
N GLY A 38 13.93 2.44 -1.72
CA GLY A 38 14.66 3.48 -2.43
C GLY A 38 13.69 4.43 -3.12
N ALA A 39 14.18 5.33 -3.96
CA ALA A 39 13.30 6.27 -4.66
C ALA A 39 12.33 5.52 -5.60
N PRO A 40 11.00 5.74 -5.48
CA PRO A 40 10.00 4.98 -6.23
C PRO A 40 9.98 5.29 -7.73
N GLN A 41 10.69 6.36 -8.18
CA GLN A 41 10.75 6.79 -9.58
C GLN A 41 11.88 6.13 -10.38
N ASN A 42 12.76 5.35 -9.75
CA ASN A 42 13.91 4.74 -10.42
C ASN A 42 14.30 3.39 -9.79
N THR A 43 15.24 2.71 -10.44
CA THR A 43 15.75 1.40 -10.03
C THR A 43 17.03 1.47 -9.17
N ARG A 44 17.50 2.67 -8.84
CA ARG A 44 18.72 2.81 -8.03
C ARG A 44 18.43 2.41 -6.59
N ARG A 45 19.23 1.47 -6.09
CA ARG A 45 19.15 0.98 -4.71
C ARG A 45 20.53 1.01 -4.07
N LYS A 46 20.59 1.45 -2.81
CA LYS A 46 21.77 1.24 -1.98
C LYS A 46 21.92 -0.24 -1.65
N ASP A 47 23.13 -0.67 -1.38
CA ASP A 47 23.38 -2.01 -0.85
C ASP A 47 22.60 -2.24 0.44
N ILE A 48 22.13 -3.48 0.65
CA ILE A 48 21.33 -3.84 1.85
C ILE A 48 22.14 -3.60 3.12
N SER A 49 23.44 -3.83 3.10
CA SER A 49 24.35 -3.57 4.23
C SER A 49 24.42 -2.09 4.66
N GLU A 50 24.06 -1.17 3.77
CA GLU A 50 24.02 0.26 4.04
C GLU A 50 22.69 0.76 4.62
N LEU A 51 21.69 -0.12 4.74
CA LEU A 51 20.32 0.26 5.18
C LEU A 51 20.20 0.46 6.69
N ASN A 52 21.20 0.09 7.48
CA ASN A 52 21.19 0.26 8.94
C ASN A 52 20.11 -0.57 9.65
N ILE A 53 19.84 -1.77 9.13
CA ILE A 53 18.73 -2.65 9.55
C ILE A 53 18.83 -3.06 11.04
N PRO A 54 19.99 -3.52 11.57
CA PRO A 54 20.07 -3.95 12.97
C PRO A 54 19.68 -2.85 13.95
N ALA A 55 20.21 -1.64 13.78
CA ALA A 55 19.90 -0.50 14.64
C ALA A 55 18.44 -0.06 14.54
N ALA A 56 17.83 -0.17 13.35
CA ALA A 56 16.40 0.09 13.14
C ALA A 56 15.55 -0.91 13.94
N TRP A 57 15.85 -2.21 13.87
CA TRP A 57 15.15 -3.24 14.64
C TRP A 57 15.35 -3.11 16.15
N ASP A 58 16.52 -2.71 16.61
CA ASP A 58 16.75 -2.43 18.03
C ASP A 58 15.83 -1.32 18.52
N LEU A 59 15.70 -0.24 17.74
CA LEU A 59 14.82 0.88 18.07
C LEU A 59 13.34 0.49 17.98
N MET A 60 12.94 -0.30 16.99
CA MET A 60 11.57 -0.84 16.87
C MET A 60 11.18 -1.66 18.09
N ARG A 61 12.00 -2.65 18.46
CA ARG A 61 11.78 -3.51 19.63
C ARG A 61 11.68 -2.71 20.93
N ALA A 62 12.55 -1.72 21.10
CA ALA A 62 12.54 -0.85 22.28
C ALA A 62 11.27 -0.01 22.42
N ASN A 63 10.50 0.17 21.34
CA ASN A 63 9.29 0.98 21.30
C ASN A 63 8.02 0.19 20.92
N GLY A 64 8.07 -1.14 20.91
CA GLY A 64 6.90 -1.99 20.66
C GLY A 64 6.40 -1.93 19.21
N ILE A 65 7.24 -1.57 18.25
CA ILE A 65 6.93 -1.68 16.82
C ILE A 65 7.33 -3.09 16.37
N GLU A 66 6.34 -3.90 16.03
CA GLU A 66 6.53 -5.33 15.72
C GLU A 66 6.69 -5.59 14.22
N GLU A 67 6.08 -4.74 13.39
CA GLU A 67 6.03 -4.93 11.94
C GLU A 67 5.99 -3.60 11.18
N PHE A 68 6.35 -3.69 9.93
CA PHE A 68 6.19 -2.64 8.92
C PHE A 68 5.94 -3.29 7.56
N VAL A 69 5.49 -2.53 6.61
CA VAL A 69 5.25 -2.98 5.23
C VAL A 69 6.15 -2.24 4.25
N VAL A 70 6.44 -2.87 3.13
CA VAL A 70 7.21 -2.27 2.04
C VAL A 70 6.29 -2.06 0.85
N HIS A 71 6.42 -0.93 0.18
CA HIS A 71 5.73 -0.68 -1.07
C HIS A 71 6.69 -0.80 -2.25
N ALA A 72 6.32 -1.59 -3.25
CA ALA A 72 7.07 -1.68 -4.50
C ALA A 72 6.99 -0.37 -5.28
N PRO A 73 8.07 0.07 -5.93
CA PRO A 73 8.04 1.30 -6.70
C PRO A 73 7.09 1.21 -7.89
N TYR A 74 6.32 2.26 -8.13
CA TYR A 74 5.29 2.31 -9.18
C TYR A 74 5.83 2.24 -10.61
N ILE A 75 7.14 2.24 -10.81
CA ILE A 75 7.75 1.94 -12.11
C ILE A 75 7.64 0.45 -12.49
N ILE A 76 7.35 -0.44 -11.52
CA ILE A 76 7.08 -1.85 -11.78
C ILE A 76 5.70 -1.96 -12.43
N ASN A 77 5.66 -2.30 -13.72
CA ASN A 77 4.42 -2.51 -14.45
C ASN A 77 4.43 -3.90 -15.11
N LEU A 78 3.89 -4.89 -14.38
CA LEU A 78 3.78 -6.27 -14.89
C LEU A 78 2.75 -6.42 -16.01
N ALA A 79 1.79 -5.48 -16.14
CA ALA A 79 0.72 -5.56 -17.12
C ALA A 79 1.12 -5.10 -18.53
N ASN A 80 2.35 -4.59 -18.71
CA ASN A 80 2.76 -4.02 -19.99
C ASN A 80 3.08 -5.12 -21.02
N THR A 81 2.21 -5.27 -22.01
CA THR A 81 2.40 -6.21 -23.13
C THR A 81 2.98 -5.54 -24.38
N VAL A 82 3.04 -4.19 -24.40
CA VAL A 82 3.45 -3.42 -25.58
C VAL A 82 4.97 -3.32 -25.69
N LYS A 83 5.66 -3.25 -24.54
CA LYS A 83 7.11 -3.11 -24.45
C LYS A 83 7.71 -4.26 -23.66
N PRO A 84 8.23 -5.30 -24.30
CA PRO A 84 8.84 -6.46 -23.64
C PRO A 84 9.91 -6.09 -22.62
N GLU A 85 10.76 -5.11 -22.96
CA GLU A 85 11.82 -4.63 -22.09
C GLU A 85 11.31 -4.00 -20.78
N THR A 86 10.13 -3.38 -20.80
CA THR A 86 9.49 -2.84 -19.59
C THR A 86 8.99 -3.96 -18.70
N TYR A 87 8.44 -5.02 -19.28
CA TYR A 87 8.01 -6.21 -18.55
C TYR A 87 9.21 -6.95 -17.93
N GLU A 88 10.26 -7.20 -18.68
CA GLU A 88 11.47 -7.87 -18.18
C GLU A 88 12.12 -7.09 -17.03
N LEU A 89 12.18 -5.77 -17.16
CA LEU A 89 12.63 -4.89 -16.08
C LEU A 89 11.72 -5.01 -14.85
N ALA A 90 10.40 -5.02 -15.03
CA ALA A 90 9.43 -5.11 -13.94
C ALA A 90 9.60 -6.44 -13.18
N VAL A 91 9.72 -7.58 -13.86
CA VAL A 91 9.94 -8.90 -13.24
C VAL A 91 11.26 -8.93 -12.48
N THR A 92 12.35 -8.48 -13.10
CA THR A 92 13.67 -8.45 -12.48
C THR A 92 13.67 -7.57 -11.24
N PHE A 93 13.05 -6.40 -11.34
CA PHE A 93 13.05 -5.44 -10.26
C PHE A 93 12.11 -5.84 -9.11
N LEU A 94 11.01 -6.51 -9.42
CA LEU A 94 10.13 -7.08 -8.39
C LEU A 94 10.86 -8.14 -7.55
N ARG A 95 11.68 -8.99 -8.16
CA ARG A 95 12.54 -9.93 -7.41
C ARG A 95 13.50 -9.19 -6.48
N THR A 96 14.14 -8.15 -6.97
CA THR A 96 15.03 -7.31 -6.15
C THR A 96 14.29 -6.70 -4.98
N GLU A 97 13.07 -6.17 -5.17
CA GLU A 97 12.29 -5.58 -4.09
C GLU A 97 11.83 -6.63 -3.07
N LEU A 98 11.48 -7.85 -3.48
CA LEU A 98 11.17 -8.96 -2.57
C LEU A 98 12.39 -9.35 -1.73
N GLU A 99 13.57 -9.52 -2.35
CA GLU A 99 14.81 -9.81 -1.63
C GLU A 99 15.13 -8.73 -0.59
N ARG A 100 14.95 -7.47 -0.94
CA ARG A 100 15.17 -6.34 -0.03
C ARG A 100 14.14 -6.29 1.09
N THR A 101 12.88 -6.56 0.79
CA THR A 101 11.78 -6.62 1.77
C THR A 101 12.08 -7.68 2.84
N ILE A 102 12.44 -8.89 2.41
CA ILE A 102 12.81 -9.99 3.30
C ILE A 102 14.07 -9.65 4.11
N ALA A 103 15.11 -9.12 3.46
CA ALA A 103 16.35 -8.73 4.13
C ALA A 103 16.16 -7.64 5.19
N MET A 104 15.19 -6.75 4.99
CA MET A 104 14.80 -5.73 5.97
C MET A 104 13.96 -6.31 7.12
N GLY A 105 13.44 -7.54 6.98
CA GLY A 105 12.62 -8.21 7.98
C GLY A 105 11.12 -7.92 7.87
N SER A 106 10.66 -7.42 6.72
CA SER A 106 9.22 -7.34 6.40
C SER A 106 8.77 -8.57 5.63
N HIS A 107 7.51 -8.96 5.84
CA HIS A 107 6.89 -10.11 5.17
C HIS A 107 5.77 -9.69 4.20
N VAL A 108 5.60 -8.38 3.95
CA VAL A 108 4.57 -7.85 3.06
C VAL A 108 5.18 -6.83 2.11
N LEU A 109 5.05 -7.09 0.81
CA LEU A 109 5.37 -6.16 -0.28
C LEU A 109 4.08 -5.76 -0.98
N ILE A 110 3.71 -4.49 -0.88
CA ILE A 110 2.55 -3.93 -1.59
C ILE A 110 2.94 -3.68 -3.04
N LEU A 111 2.06 -4.04 -3.97
CA LEU A 111 2.29 -3.91 -5.40
C LEU A 111 1.05 -3.39 -6.12
N HIS A 112 1.17 -2.30 -6.86
CA HIS A 112 0.18 -1.96 -7.89
C HIS A 112 0.16 -3.05 -8.95
N PRO A 113 -0.98 -3.66 -9.29
CA PRO A 113 -1.01 -4.74 -10.29
C PRO A 113 -0.40 -4.34 -11.62
N GLY A 114 -0.66 -3.12 -12.08
CA GLY A 114 -0.07 -2.54 -13.27
C GLY A 114 -1.10 -1.88 -14.19
N SER A 115 -0.61 -1.45 -15.36
CA SER A 115 -1.40 -0.75 -16.37
C SER A 115 -1.18 -1.41 -17.73
N HIS A 116 -2.31 -1.76 -18.42
CA HIS A 116 -2.27 -2.53 -19.67
C HIS A 116 -1.86 -1.73 -20.91
N VAL A 117 -1.69 -0.42 -20.80
CA VAL A 117 -1.17 0.46 -21.85
C VAL A 117 -1.86 0.17 -23.21
N ASP A 118 -3.19 0.34 -23.26
CA ASP A 118 -4.07 0.13 -24.43
C ASP A 118 -4.22 -1.33 -24.93
N ALA A 119 -3.55 -2.31 -24.33
CA ALA A 119 -3.65 -3.72 -24.74
C ALA A 119 -4.94 -4.41 -24.28
N GLY A 120 -5.68 -3.77 -23.37
CA GLY A 120 -6.89 -4.31 -22.75
C GLY A 120 -6.67 -5.06 -21.45
N VAL A 121 -7.70 -5.11 -20.62
CA VAL A 121 -7.64 -5.70 -19.26
C VAL A 121 -7.26 -7.18 -19.31
N GLU A 122 -7.83 -7.96 -20.23
CA GLU A 122 -7.55 -9.39 -20.34
C GLU A 122 -6.07 -9.68 -20.63
N ALA A 123 -5.50 -8.98 -21.62
CA ALA A 123 -4.09 -9.14 -21.98
C ALA A 123 -3.14 -8.68 -20.85
N GLY A 124 -3.48 -7.55 -20.20
CA GLY A 124 -2.71 -7.06 -19.08
C GLY A 124 -2.78 -7.99 -17.86
N THR A 125 -3.96 -8.53 -17.54
CA THR A 125 -4.14 -9.51 -16.45
C THR A 125 -3.33 -10.78 -16.70
N ALA A 126 -3.39 -11.31 -17.92
CA ALA A 126 -2.57 -12.48 -18.29
C ALA A 126 -1.06 -12.21 -18.12
N GLN A 127 -0.62 -10.99 -18.45
CA GLN A 127 0.78 -10.60 -18.30
C GLN A 127 1.18 -10.45 -16.83
N ILE A 128 0.31 -9.91 -15.96
CA ILE A 128 0.52 -9.86 -14.51
C ILE A 128 0.68 -11.27 -13.95
N ILE A 129 -0.25 -12.17 -14.29
CA ILE A 129 -0.24 -13.58 -13.85
C ILE A 129 1.09 -14.25 -14.26
N LYS A 130 1.51 -14.05 -15.50
CA LYS A 130 2.81 -14.55 -15.99
C LYS A 130 3.95 -14.03 -15.13
N GLY A 131 4.02 -12.72 -14.88
CA GLY A 131 5.10 -12.11 -14.10
C GLY A 131 5.12 -12.58 -12.64
N LEU A 132 3.97 -12.68 -12.00
CA LEU A 132 3.86 -13.22 -10.65
C LEU A 132 4.27 -14.69 -10.58
N ASN A 133 3.90 -15.51 -11.56
CA ASN A 133 4.32 -16.90 -11.64
C ASN A 133 5.84 -17.08 -11.91
N GLU A 134 6.49 -16.09 -12.51
CA GLU A 134 7.95 -16.09 -12.69
C GLU A 134 8.70 -15.70 -11.40
N VAL A 135 8.05 -14.96 -10.49
CA VAL A 135 8.69 -14.38 -9.30
C VAL A 135 8.38 -15.15 -8.03
N LEU A 136 7.13 -15.63 -7.87
CA LEU A 136 6.68 -16.30 -6.66
C LEU A 136 7.19 -17.73 -6.60
N THR A 137 7.67 -18.14 -5.42
CA THR A 137 8.11 -19.52 -5.11
C THR A 137 7.42 -20.01 -3.83
N PRO A 138 7.28 -21.32 -3.62
CA PRO A 138 6.58 -21.84 -2.45
C PRO A 138 7.27 -21.53 -1.11
N ASP A 139 8.58 -21.34 -1.15
CA ASP A 139 9.45 -21.06 0.01
C ASP A 139 9.70 -19.57 0.25
N LEU A 140 9.07 -18.68 -0.54
CA LEU A 140 9.20 -17.24 -0.37
C LEU A 140 8.64 -16.81 0.98
N ASP A 141 9.47 -16.19 1.82
CA ASP A 141 9.08 -15.66 3.14
C ASP A 141 8.56 -14.21 3.05
N CYS A 142 7.71 -13.98 2.07
CA CYS A 142 7.04 -12.70 1.84
C CYS A 142 5.77 -12.93 1.04
N VAL A 143 4.75 -12.13 1.30
CA VAL A 143 3.54 -12.08 0.47
C VAL A 143 3.55 -10.80 -0.36
N ILE A 144 2.96 -10.86 -1.56
CA ILE A 144 2.68 -9.69 -2.38
C ILE A 144 1.23 -9.26 -2.12
N ALA A 145 1.04 -8.08 -1.54
CA ALA A 145 -0.27 -7.48 -1.36
C ALA A 145 -0.62 -6.63 -2.60
N LEU A 146 -1.49 -7.16 -3.45
CA LEU A 146 -1.99 -6.44 -4.62
C LEU A 146 -2.90 -5.30 -4.16
N GLU A 147 -2.62 -4.10 -4.62
CA GLU A 147 -3.41 -2.93 -4.21
C GLU A 147 -4.69 -2.80 -5.03
N THR A 148 -5.80 -2.44 -4.36
CA THR A 148 -7.03 -2.01 -5.04
C THR A 148 -6.77 -0.67 -5.74
N MET A 149 -7.09 -0.57 -7.02
CA MET A 149 -6.77 0.59 -7.85
C MET A 149 -8.00 1.44 -8.19
N ALA A 150 -7.79 2.73 -8.41
CA ALA A 150 -8.86 3.66 -8.80
C ALA A 150 -9.40 3.43 -10.22
N GLY A 151 -8.66 2.72 -11.07
CA GLY A 151 -8.98 2.54 -12.48
C GLY A 151 -8.64 3.77 -13.33
N LYS A 152 -7.63 4.52 -12.94
CA LYS A 152 -7.12 5.67 -13.69
C LYS A 152 -6.45 5.21 -14.98
N GLY A 153 -6.93 5.70 -16.11
CA GLY A 153 -6.41 5.33 -17.41
C GLY A 153 -6.59 3.83 -17.69
N SER A 154 -5.50 3.09 -17.75
CA SER A 154 -5.46 1.65 -18.06
C SER A 154 -5.02 0.78 -16.88
N GLU A 155 -5.17 1.25 -15.65
CA GLU A 155 -4.87 0.49 -14.44
C GLU A 155 -5.76 -0.74 -14.31
N ILE A 156 -5.16 -1.87 -13.86
CA ILE A 156 -5.82 -3.12 -13.51
C ILE A 156 -5.91 -3.23 -12.00
N GLY A 157 -6.98 -3.86 -11.48
CA GLY A 157 -7.25 -3.99 -10.06
C GLY A 157 -8.29 -2.99 -9.53
N ARG A 158 -9.04 -2.35 -10.44
CA ARG A 158 -10.12 -1.42 -10.10
C ARG A 158 -11.38 -2.11 -9.58
N SER A 159 -11.55 -3.38 -9.87
CA SER A 159 -12.63 -4.19 -9.30
C SER A 159 -12.08 -5.42 -8.59
N PHE A 160 -12.87 -5.96 -7.66
CA PHE A 160 -12.49 -7.16 -6.93
C PHE A 160 -12.40 -8.36 -7.86
N GLU A 161 -13.21 -8.41 -8.93
CA GLU A 161 -13.14 -9.45 -9.97
C GLU A 161 -11.82 -9.39 -10.75
N GLU A 162 -11.29 -8.20 -11.04
CA GLU A 162 -9.98 -8.07 -11.69
C GLU A 162 -8.86 -8.61 -10.79
N LEU A 163 -8.91 -8.36 -9.48
CA LEU A 163 -7.96 -8.94 -8.53
C LEU A 163 -8.15 -10.46 -8.39
N ALA A 164 -9.40 -10.94 -8.29
CA ALA A 164 -9.71 -12.36 -8.23
C ALA A 164 -9.19 -13.12 -9.46
N ALA A 165 -9.31 -12.54 -10.66
CA ALA A 165 -8.78 -13.13 -11.89
C ALA A 165 -7.25 -13.30 -11.83
N ILE A 166 -6.53 -12.38 -11.16
CA ILE A 166 -5.08 -12.54 -10.93
C ILE A 166 -4.83 -13.70 -9.97
N TYR A 167 -5.58 -13.76 -8.84
CA TYR A 167 -5.47 -14.85 -7.86
C TYR A 167 -5.68 -16.22 -8.51
N ASP A 168 -6.72 -16.36 -9.34
CA ASP A 168 -7.08 -17.62 -9.99
C ASP A 168 -6.00 -18.13 -10.96
N GLY A 169 -5.25 -17.21 -11.59
CA GLY A 169 -4.20 -17.56 -12.55
C GLY A 169 -2.82 -17.78 -11.93
N VAL A 170 -2.61 -17.36 -10.68
CA VAL A 170 -1.31 -17.47 -10.02
C VAL A 170 -1.15 -18.81 -9.30
N LYS A 171 -0.09 -19.55 -9.61
CA LYS A 171 0.17 -20.89 -9.08
C LYS A 171 0.35 -20.91 -7.56
N TYR A 172 1.06 -19.94 -7.02
CA TYR A 172 1.32 -19.78 -5.59
C TYR A 172 0.51 -18.61 -5.04
N ASN A 173 -0.82 -18.68 -5.21
CA ASN A 173 -1.72 -17.62 -4.78
C ASN A 173 -1.85 -17.52 -3.25
N ASP A 174 -1.39 -18.51 -2.50
CA ASP A 174 -1.16 -18.43 -1.06
C ASP A 174 -0.13 -17.36 -0.67
N LYS A 175 0.72 -16.93 -1.62
CA LYS A 175 1.66 -15.81 -1.49
C LYS A 175 1.07 -14.46 -1.92
N LEU A 176 -0.20 -14.41 -2.29
CA LEU A 176 -0.90 -13.16 -2.58
C LEU A 176 -1.73 -12.71 -1.38
N ARG A 177 -1.84 -11.40 -1.23
CA ARG A 177 -2.75 -10.70 -0.33
C ARG A 177 -3.27 -9.46 -1.02
N VAL A 178 -4.11 -8.69 -0.34
CA VAL A 178 -4.62 -7.41 -0.85
C VAL A 178 -4.22 -6.27 0.08
N CYS A 179 -3.79 -5.17 -0.51
CA CYS A 179 -3.76 -3.86 0.11
C CYS A 179 -5.04 -3.12 -0.29
N PHE A 180 -5.91 -2.85 0.67
CA PHE A 180 -7.17 -2.15 0.43
C PHE A 180 -6.97 -0.64 0.63
N ASP A 181 -6.94 0.13 -0.46
CA ASP A 181 -6.89 1.59 -0.41
C ASP A 181 -8.29 2.19 -0.43
N THR A 182 -8.61 3.03 0.57
CA THR A 182 -9.94 3.65 0.71
C THR A 182 -10.24 4.66 -0.38
N CYS A 183 -9.24 5.46 -0.79
CA CYS A 183 -9.38 6.42 -1.88
C CYS A 183 -9.57 5.71 -3.22
N HIS A 184 -8.71 4.72 -3.52
CA HIS A 184 -8.79 3.99 -4.78
C HIS A 184 -10.11 3.24 -4.92
N THR A 185 -10.54 2.54 -3.87
CA THR A 185 -11.80 1.79 -3.89
C THR A 185 -13.01 2.72 -4.06
N HIS A 186 -13.02 3.89 -3.39
CA HIS A 186 -14.04 4.93 -3.59
C HIS A 186 -14.01 5.47 -5.03
N ASP A 187 -12.83 5.84 -5.53
CA ASP A 187 -12.67 6.36 -6.89
C ASP A 187 -13.00 5.33 -7.97
N ALA A 188 -12.87 4.02 -7.67
CA ALA A 188 -13.30 2.93 -8.53
C ALA A 188 -14.84 2.74 -8.57
N GLY A 189 -15.58 3.29 -7.58
CA GLY A 189 -17.04 3.30 -7.59
C GLY A 189 -17.72 2.60 -6.41
N TYR A 190 -16.98 1.95 -5.53
CA TYR A 190 -17.51 1.30 -4.34
C TYR A 190 -17.97 2.32 -3.28
N ASP A 191 -19.05 2.02 -2.56
CA ASP A 191 -19.64 2.93 -1.56
C ASP A 191 -18.98 2.79 -0.18
N VAL A 192 -17.71 3.14 -0.10
CA VAL A 192 -16.93 3.14 1.15
C VAL A 192 -17.55 4.11 2.19
N VAL A 193 -18.25 5.15 1.73
CA VAL A 193 -18.80 6.20 2.60
C VAL A 193 -20.07 5.75 3.32
N ASN A 194 -21.02 5.13 2.63
CA ASN A 194 -22.33 4.84 3.20
C ASN A 194 -22.55 3.35 3.49
N ASP A 195 -21.81 2.46 2.85
CA ASP A 195 -22.01 1.01 2.92
C ASP A 195 -20.68 0.23 2.91
N PHE A 196 -19.77 0.58 3.81
CA PHE A 196 -18.47 -0.12 3.91
C PHE A 196 -18.66 -1.61 4.23
N ASP A 197 -19.61 -1.98 5.09
CA ASP A 197 -19.89 -3.39 5.40
C ASP A 197 -20.38 -4.16 4.16
N GLY A 198 -21.19 -3.55 3.31
CA GLY A 198 -21.59 -4.13 2.02
C GLY A 198 -20.41 -4.28 1.06
N VAL A 199 -19.51 -3.30 1.00
CA VAL A 199 -18.27 -3.40 0.20
C VAL A 199 -17.39 -4.56 0.70
N ILE A 200 -17.23 -4.71 2.02
CA ILE A 200 -16.45 -5.82 2.60
C ILE A 200 -17.15 -7.16 2.37
N ALA A 201 -18.48 -7.23 2.45
CA ALA A 201 -19.22 -8.45 2.15
C ALA A 201 -19.07 -8.88 0.67
N GLU A 202 -19.06 -7.93 -0.25
CA GLU A 202 -18.77 -8.19 -1.67
C GLU A 202 -17.32 -8.68 -1.85
N PHE A 203 -16.35 -8.02 -1.23
CA PHE A 203 -14.95 -8.43 -1.26
C PHE A 203 -14.76 -9.85 -0.69
N ASP A 204 -15.39 -10.14 0.45
CA ASP A 204 -15.34 -11.46 1.11
C ASP A 204 -15.87 -12.57 0.21
N ARG A 205 -16.98 -12.32 -0.48
CA ARG A 205 -17.57 -13.27 -1.41
C ARG A 205 -16.67 -13.56 -2.62
N ILE A 206 -15.90 -12.57 -3.09
CA ILE A 206 -15.11 -12.67 -4.34
C ILE A 206 -13.69 -13.18 -4.06
N ILE A 207 -13.03 -12.68 -3.02
CA ILE A 207 -11.62 -12.94 -2.74
C ILE A 207 -11.45 -13.59 -1.36
N GLY A 208 -12.24 -13.14 -0.37
CA GLY A 208 -12.07 -13.47 1.05
C GLY A 208 -11.50 -12.31 1.84
N LYS A 209 -12.21 -11.82 2.86
CA LYS A 209 -11.78 -10.68 3.67
C LYS A 209 -10.47 -10.92 4.43
N ASP A 210 -10.14 -12.18 4.74
CA ASP A 210 -8.88 -12.58 5.37
C ASP A 210 -7.65 -12.39 4.46
N GLN A 211 -7.87 -12.10 3.17
CA GLN A 211 -6.80 -11.76 2.24
C GLN A 211 -6.34 -10.30 2.36
N ILE A 212 -7.06 -9.45 3.10
CA ILE A 212 -6.62 -8.06 3.33
C ILE A 212 -5.48 -8.06 4.35
N ALA A 213 -4.27 -7.74 3.89
CA ALA A 213 -3.08 -7.67 4.73
C ALA A 213 -2.72 -6.25 5.18
N VAL A 214 -3.20 -5.22 4.46
CA VAL A 214 -2.90 -3.82 4.72
C VAL A 214 -4.10 -2.97 4.29
N PHE A 215 -4.38 -1.91 5.03
CA PHE A 215 -5.22 -0.82 4.58
C PHE A 215 -4.37 0.43 4.31
N HIS A 216 -4.55 1.04 3.14
CA HIS A 216 -4.19 2.44 2.95
C HIS A 216 -5.42 3.30 3.31
N ILE A 217 -5.22 4.22 4.24
CA ILE A 217 -6.29 5.08 4.77
C ILE A 217 -6.08 6.49 4.21
N ASN A 218 -6.76 6.77 3.12
CA ASN A 218 -6.67 8.01 2.37
C ASN A 218 -8.07 8.57 2.12
N ASP A 219 -8.26 9.88 2.31
CA ASP A 219 -9.43 10.57 1.80
C ASP A 219 -9.27 10.85 0.29
N SER A 220 -10.33 11.11 -0.43
CA SER A 220 -10.28 11.42 -1.85
C SER A 220 -10.75 12.83 -2.16
N LYS A 221 -10.05 13.51 -3.09
CA LYS A 221 -10.49 14.79 -3.67
C LYS A 221 -11.68 14.67 -4.60
N ASN A 222 -12.06 13.43 -4.95
CA ASN A 222 -12.99 13.17 -6.04
C ASN A 222 -14.26 12.49 -5.52
N VAL A 223 -15.36 12.73 -6.26
CA VAL A 223 -16.60 11.99 -6.06
C VAL A 223 -16.41 10.51 -6.40
N ARG A 224 -17.23 9.65 -5.80
CA ARG A 224 -17.24 8.21 -6.04
C ARG A 224 -17.32 7.89 -7.54
N GLY A 225 -16.47 6.97 -7.99
CA GLY A 225 -16.43 6.53 -9.39
C GLY A 225 -15.71 7.49 -10.35
N ALA A 226 -14.92 8.43 -9.84
CA ALA A 226 -14.22 9.40 -10.67
C ALA A 226 -13.01 8.84 -11.43
N HIS A 227 -12.46 7.70 -11.02
CA HIS A 227 -11.26 7.06 -11.59
C HIS A 227 -10.05 8.00 -11.68
N LYS A 228 -9.72 8.69 -10.57
CA LYS A 228 -8.71 9.76 -10.58
C LYS A 228 -7.47 9.49 -9.73
N ASP A 229 -7.59 8.77 -8.63
CA ASP A 229 -6.50 8.56 -7.68
C ASP A 229 -5.86 9.91 -7.26
N ARG A 230 -6.55 10.63 -6.37
CA ARG A 230 -6.11 11.91 -5.80
C ARG A 230 -6.40 11.93 -4.31
N HIS A 231 -5.40 11.59 -3.52
CA HIS A 231 -5.50 11.58 -2.06
C HIS A 231 -5.75 13.00 -1.51
N GLU A 232 -6.51 13.06 -0.42
CA GLU A 232 -6.73 14.25 0.39
C GLU A 232 -6.45 13.93 1.86
N ASN A 233 -6.25 14.95 2.69
CA ASN A 233 -6.10 14.79 4.12
C ASN A 233 -7.41 14.33 4.76
N LEU A 234 -7.32 13.59 5.86
CA LEU A 234 -8.47 12.98 6.52
C LEU A 234 -9.56 14.00 6.86
N GLY A 235 -10.76 13.72 6.40
CA GLY A 235 -11.93 14.56 6.62
C GLY A 235 -12.01 15.83 5.78
N LYS A 236 -11.10 15.99 4.81
CA LYS A 236 -11.10 17.15 3.90
C LYS A 236 -11.52 16.79 2.48
N GLY A 237 -11.77 15.52 2.21
CA GLY A 237 -12.19 14.99 0.93
C GLY A 237 -13.63 14.47 0.94
N GLU A 238 -13.96 13.71 -0.10
CA GLU A 238 -15.31 13.20 -0.38
C GLU A 238 -15.68 11.95 0.46
N LEU A 239 -14.69 11.21 1.02
CA LEU A 239 -14.99 10.15 1.98
C LEU A 239 -15.37 10.73 3.34
N GLY A 240 -14.64 11.72 3.81
CA GLY A 240 -14.84 12.34 5.10
C GLY A 240 -14.35 11.50 6.29
N PHE A 241 -14.11 12.17 7.41
CA PHE A 241 -13.48 11.56 8.59
C PHE A 241 -14.29 10.39 9.17
N GLU A 242 -15.62 10.50 9.24
CA GLU A 242 -16.46 9.46 9.86
C GLU A 242 -16.46 8.14 9.08
N ALA A 243 -16.36 8.18 7.76
CA ALA A 243 -16.22 6.98 6.95
C ALA A 243 -14.85 6.31 7.18
N LEU A 244 -13.77 7.08 7.13
CA LEU A 244 -12.41 6.59 7.36
C LEU A 244 -12.22 6.04 8.78
N LYS A 245 -12.80 6.69 9.78
CA LYS A 245 -12.85 6.19 11.16
C LYS A 245 -13.52 4.81 11.25
N ARG A 246 -14.66 4.60 10.55
CA ARG A 246 -15.32 3.28 10.52
C ARG A 246 -14.42 2.20 9.92
N VAL A 247 -13.69 2.51 8.86
CA VAL A 247 -12.71 1.58 8.27
C VAL A 247 -11.60 1.25 9.28
N VAL A 248 -11.00 2.27 9.90
CA VAL A 248 -9.88 2.09 10.85
C VAL A 248 -10.27 1.26 12.06
N TRP A 249 -11.49 1.46 12.58
CA TRP A 249 -11.99 0.81 13.78
C TRP A 249 -12.96 -0.35 13.49
N HIS A 250 -12.97 -0.84 12.25
CA HIS A 250 -13.80 -1.99 11.90
C HIS A 250 -13.37 -3.24 12.69
N PRO A 251 -14.30 -3.94 13.38
CA PRO A 251 -13.96 -5.02 14.31
C PRO A 251 -13.22 -6.19 13.67
N ASP A 252 -13.47 -6.47 12.39
CA ASP A 252 -12.83 -7.58 11.68
C ASP A 252 -11.36 -7.29 11.33
N PHE A 253 -10.92 -6.03 11.43
CA PHE A 253 -9.60 -5.61 10.93
C PHE A 253 -8.73 -4.88 11.96
N LEU A 254 -9.02 -5.01 13.26
CA LEU A 254 -8.28 -4.28 14.29
C LEU A 254 -6.77 -4.57 14.24
N ASP A 255 -6.39 -5.81 13.95
CA ASP A 255 -4.99 -6.26 13.88
C ASP A 255 -4.31 -6.01 12.53
N VAL A 256 -5.07 -5.62 11.50
CA VAL A 256 -4.50 -5.32 10.17
C VAL A 256 -3.85 -3.94 10.19
N PRO A 257 -2.62 -3.78 9.66
CA PRO A 257 -1.96 -2.47 9.56
C PRO A 257 -2.75 -1.46 8.73
N LYS A 258 -2.82 -0.22 9.24
CA LYS A 258 -3.43 0.93 8.55
C LYS A 258 -2.34 1.97 8.31
N ILE A 259 -2.15 2.34 7.07
CA ILE A 259 -1.10 3.24 6.61
C ILE A 259 -1.71 4.48 5.96
N LEU A 260 -1.31 5.64 6.42
CA LEU A 260 -1.68 6.93 5.84
C LEU A 260 -0.70 7.31 4.73
N GLU A 261 -1.22 7.75 3.59
CA GLU A 261 -0.47 8.33 2.47
C GLU A 261 -1.03 9.70 2.07
N THR A 262 -1.66 10.37 3.02
CA THR A 262 -2.27 11.69 2.80
C THR A 262 -1.23 12.73 2.39
N PRO A 263 -1.62 13.71 1.58
CA PRO A 263 -0.67 14.69 1.04
C PRO A 263 -0.09 15.60 2.13
N TRP A 264 1.18 15.99 1.96
CA TRP A 264 1.80 16.98 2.83
C TRP A 264 1.07 18.30 2.77
N ILE A 265 0.93 18.95 3.91
CA ILE A 265 0.26 20.23 4.06
C ILE A 265 1.21 21.32 3.58
N LYS A 266 0.70 22.21 2.74
CA LYS A 266 1.44 23.39 2.25
C LYS A 266 1.13 24.58 3.13
N ASN A 267 2.17 25.34 3.48
CA ASN A 267 2.00 26.62 4.15
C ASN A 267 1.32 27.61 3.19
N PRO A 268 0.15 28.19 3.55
CA PRO A 268 -0.56 29.13 2.69
C PRO A 268 0.29 30.38 2.32
N ASP A 269 1.15 30.82 3.23
CA ASP A 269 1.98 32.00 3.05
C ASP A 269 3.28 31.69 2.29
N ASN A 270 3.72 30.44 2.27
CA ASN A 270 4.90 29.99 1.55
C ASN A 270 4.72 28.54 1.06
N PRO A 271 4.23 28.31 -0.17
CA PRO A 271 3.96 26.94 -0.69
C PRO A 271 5.18 26.02 -0.82
N LYS A 272 6.40 26.55 -0.64
CA LYS A 272 7.62 25.73 -0.59
C LYS A 272 7.87 25.13 0.80
N ASP A 273 7.20 25.67 1.81
CA ASP A 273 7.26 25.17 3.18
C ASP A 273 6.11 24.18 3.37
N THR A 274 6.46 22.92 3.62
CA THR A 274 5.51 21.81 3.73
C THR A 274 5.83 20.95 4.93
N TRP A 275 4.80 20.35 5.55
CA TRP A 275 4.98 19.39 6.65
C TRP A 275 4.05 18.19 6.49
N ALA A 276 4.47 17.07 7.09
CA ALA A 276 3.67 15.86 7.11
C ALA A 276 2.49 16.01 8.07
N PRO A 277 1.26 15.61 7.67
CA PRO A 277 0.06 15.71 8.51
C PRO A 277 -0.05 14.55 9.51
N TYR A 278 0.80 13.55 9.42
CA TYR A 278 0.59 12.21 9.98
C TYR A 278 0.46 12.19 11.52
N LYS A 279 1.20 13.05 12.21
CA LYS A 279 1.10 13.11 13.68
C LYS A 279 -0.31 13.48 14.13
N GLU A 280 -0.86 14.52 13.55
CA GLU A 280 -2.21 15.02 13.86
C GLU A 280 -3.28 14.02 13.41
N GLU A 281 -3.14 13.46 12.23
CA GLU A 281 -4.11 12.50 11.67
C GLU A 281 -4.14 11.18 12.46
N ILE A 282 -2.98 10.64 12.86
CA ILE A 282 -2.88 9.47 13.73
C ILE A 282 -3.53 9.75 15.09
N GLU A 283 -3.24 10.93 15.67
CA GLU A 283 -3.83 11.33 16.94
C GLU A 283 -5.36 11.47 16.85
N MET A 284 -5.88 12.05 15.76
CA MET A 284 -7.32 12.16 15.50
C MET A 284 -7.99 10.78 15.45
N LEU A 285 -7.41 9.84 14.67
CA LEU A 285 -7.95 8.48 14.52
C LEU A 285 -7.92 7.70 15.84
N ARG A 286 -6.83 7.80 16.63
CA ARG A 286 -6.73 7.15 17.94
C ARG A 286 -7.74 7.68 18.94
N LYS A 287 -7.93 9.00 19.01
CA LYS A 287 -8.94 9.64 19.89
C LYS A 287 -10.37 9.25 19.50
N ALA A 288 -10.64 9.07 18.23
CA ALA A 288 -11.97 8.72 17.74
C ALA A 288 -12.40 7.28 18.08
N GLY A 289 -11.49 6.41 18.48
CA GLY A 289 -11.77 5.05 18.95
C GLY A 289 -11.89 4.91 20.45
N GLN A 290 -11.70 6.01 21.20
CA GLN A 290 -11.85 6.05 22.67
C GLN A 290 -13.28 6.41 23.05
#